data_dbf67f7dcdecd99706f7f582c6b4f2a3
#
_entry.id   dbf67f7dcdecd99706f7f582c6b4f2a3
#
_cell.length_a   1.000
_cell.length_b   1.000
_cell.length_c   1.000
_cell.angle_alpha   90.00
_cell.angle_beta   90.00
_cell.angle_gamma   90.00
#
_symmetry.space_group_name_H-M   'P 1'
#
loop_
_entity.id
_entity.type
_entity.pdbx_description
1 polymer ?
#
loop_
_entity_poly.entity_id
_entity_poly.type
_entity_poly.pdbx_seq_one_letter_code
_entity_poly.pdbx_strand_id
1 'polypeptide(L)'
;MSAFDDDAEGGNEREFEQNLKRFEDMLANGEPLFFDADEIEEIIDYYLQWYNYEMAKKAIDFGLERYPFSSIIKIRYAQYLSSQHYTHEALTLLNEVEQIEQGNFDLYMARGYIYSQMGLGEQAIENFKTAIPLAEFKDEVYVALGIEFLNEDKPDDALYYLKKAVKLNPKNEVALNELSLCFDLTGKSEEAIAYYEQYIDNHPYSYFAWFNLGLAYNRVGLFEKGIQAYDYAIAINEQFSSAYFNKANSLAQLERYEEAIEVYKETFKHEDTDPTTYYYIGECYENLNRFEEALVNYNKCVKLDPANADAWLGIGVVLDAMNRVTEGIHYVKKAIEINPNEPEYWYVFAEVQQKLGFIEESAAAYQRVIELEYTDYDLWLDYSALLQQNGYMKDALEALAQGIKLHPNVAELQYRMGVLLLYRENRKEALEYFTKGLELNYSLHQDIFDYAPILQNDKELLHLIANYKP
;
A
#
# COMPACT_ATOMS: atom_id res chain seq x y z
N MET A 1 -38.18 13.77 -10.65
CA MET A 1 -38.63 13.10 -9.43
C MET A 1 -37.55 13.34 -8.34
N SER A 2 -37.15 14.57 -8.13
CA SER A 2 -36.00 14.91 -7.24
C SER A 2 -36.28 16.07 -6.28
N ALA A 3 -37.46 16.61 -6.21
CA ALA A 3 -37.80 17.71 -5.33
C ALA A 3 -38.65 17.31 -4.08
N PHE A 4 -39.09 16.05 -4.02
CA PHE A 4 -39.85 15.51 -2.89
C PHE A 4 -39.01 14.67 -1.93
N ASP A 5 -37.86 14.15 -2.37
CA ASP A 5 -36.92 13.38 -1.51
C ASP A 5 -36.04 14.33 -0.66
N ASP A 6 -35.57 15.45 -1.20
CA ASP A 6 -34.76 16.45 -0.47
C ASP A 6 -35.55 17.13 0.68
N ASP A 7 -36.90 17.29 0.56
CA ASP A 7 -37.71 17.88 1.63
C ASP A 7 -38.02 16.89 2.77
N ALA A 8 -38.00 15.58 2.49
CA ALA A 8 -38.21 14.55 3.50
C ALA A 8 -36.95 14.27 4.32
N GLU A 9 -35.75 14.21 3.69
CA GLU A 9 -34.47 14.08 4.37
C GLU A 9 -34.17 15.32 5.24
N GLY A 10 -34.39 16.53 4.74
CA GLY A 10 -34.21 17.76 5.51
C GLY A 10 -35.19 17.95 6.66
N GLY A 11 -36.34 17.24 6.64
CA GLY A 11 -37.30 17.19 7.74
C GLY A 11 -36.81 16.31 8.90
N ASN A 12 -36.35 15.11 8.60
CA ASN A 12 -35.86 14.14 9.58
C ASN A 12 -34.57 14.63 10.27
N GLU A 13 -33.67 15.24 9.51
CA GLU A 13 -32.41 15.79 10.06
C GLU A 13 -32.65 16.92 11.06
N ARG A 14 -33.60 17.82 10.77
CA ARG A 14 -33.99 18.89 11.72
C ARG A 14 -34.69 18.37 12.97
N GLU A 15 -35.50 17.33 12.85
CA GLU A 15 -36.17 16.68 13.98
C GLU A 15 -35.16 16.00 14.89
N PHE A 16 -34.22 15.28 14.32
CA PHE A 16 -33.10 14.67 15.03
C PHE A 16 -32.24 15.72 15.79
N GLU A 17 -31.83 16.82 15.11
CA GLU A 17 -31.08 17.89 15.76
C GLU A 17 -31.83 18.52 16.94
N GLN A 18 -33.15 18.65 16.83
CA GLN A 18 -33.97 19.14 17.92
C GLN A 18 -34.02 18.14 19.09
N ASN A 19 -34.16 16.85 18.81
CA ASN A 19 -34.16 15.81 19.84
C ASN A 19 -32.81 15.70 20.53
N LEU A 20 -31.71 15.78 19.80
CA LEU A 20 -30.35 15.78 20.34
C LEU A 20 -30.16 16.96 21.30
N LYS A 21 -30.54 18.17 20.87
CA LYS A 21 -30.46 19.39 21.72
C LYS A 21 -31.36 19.29 22.95
N ARG A 22 -32.60 18.79 22.80
CA ARG A 22 -33.51 18.56 23.94
C ARG A 22 -32.90 17.59 24.96
N PHE A 23 -32.21 16.56 24.51
CA PHE A 23 -31.52 15.59 25.38
C PHE A 23 -30.34 16.26 26.15
N GLU A 24 -29.52 17.04 25.46
CA GLU A 24 -28.42 17.79 26.07
C GLU A 24 -28.92 18.83 27.11
N ASP A 25 -29.96 19.59 26.74
CA ASP A 25 -30.59 20.56 27.63
C ASP A 25 -31.21 19.88 28.86
N MET A 26 -31.83 18.71 28.71
CA MET A 26 -32.34 17.90 29.81
C MET A 26 -31.22 17.49 30.78
N LEU A 27 -30.10 17.02 30.28
CA LEU A 27 -28.95 16.62 31.09
C LEU A 27 -28.34 17.83 31.83
N ALA A 28 -28.29 19.01 31.19
CA ALA A 28 -27.72 20.22 31.77
C ALA A 28 -28.62 20.84 32.86
N ASN A 29 -29.93 20.83 32.65
CA ASN A 29 -30.89 21.50 33.53
C ASN A 29 -31.49 20.58 34.60
N GLY A 30 -31.38 19.24 34.43
CA GLY A 30 -31.96 18.26 35.34
C GLY A 30 -33.49 18.17 35.27
N GLU A 31 -34.11 18.69 34.21
CA GLU A 31 -35.56 18.63 34.01
C GLU A 31 -35.87 17.38 33.14
N PRO A 32 -36.65 16.41 33.67
CA PRO A 32 -36.93 15.18 32.92
C PRO A 32 -37.84 15.47 31.75
N LEU A 33 -37.35 15.17 30.52
CA LEU A 33 -38.14 15.21 29.30
C LEU A 33 -38.53 13.79 28.86
N PHE A 34 -39.58 13.70 28.05
CA PHE A 34 -39.99 12.44 27.43
C PHE A 34 -39.29 12.30 26.07
N PHE A 35 -38.78 11.10 25.84
CA PHE A 35 -38.29 10.59 24.57
C PHE A 35 -38.87 9.19 24.38
N ASP A 36 -39.26 8.82 23.17
CA ASP A 36 -39.57 7.44 22.86
C ASP A 36 -38.32 6.58 22.66
N ALA A 37 -38.48 5.28 22.42
CA ALA A 37 -37.35 4.37 22.32
C ALA A 37 -36.52 4.61 21.06
N ASP A 38 -37.15 5.00 19.96
CA ASP A 38 -36.52 5.24 18.67
C ASP A 38 -35.71 6.55 18.70
N GLU A 39 -36.26 7.62 19.32
CA GLU A 39 -35.53 8.89 19.54
C GLU A 39 -34.28 8.67 20.40
N ILE A 40 -34.36 7.81 21.42
CA ILE A 40 -33.18 7.47 22.26
C ILE A 40 -32.16 6.66 21.49
N GLU A 41 -32.60 5.71 20.66
CA GLU A 41 -31.70 4.93 19.80
C GLU A 41 -30.91 5.84 18.87
N GLU A 42 -31.58 6.74 18.14
CA GLU A 42 -30.90 7.69 17.24
C GLU A 42 -29.86 8.55 17.98
N ILE A 43 -30.17 8.98 19.21
CA ILE A 43 -29.23 9.74 20.05
C ILE A 43 -28.03 8.87 20.47
N ILE A 44 -28.25 7.61 20.81
CA ILE A 44 -27.17 6.68 21.16
C ILE A 44 -26.29 6.44 19.94
N ASP A 45 -26.88 6.17 18.77
CA ASP A 45 -26.16 5.91 17.53
C ASP A 45 -25.29 7.12 17.14
N TYR A 46 -25.82 8.32 17.24
CA TYR A 46 -25.06 9.54 17.01
C TYR A 46 -23.82 9.61 17.90
N TYR A 47 -23.96 9.44 19.21
CA TYR A 47 -22.81 9.54 20.11
C TYR A 47 -21.81 8.40 19.93
N LEU A 48 -22.25 7.18 19.55
CA LEU A 48 -21.38 6.06 19.23
C LEU A 48 -20.59 6.32 17.94
N GLN A 49 -21.24 6.87 16.92
CA GLN A 49 -20.64 7.21 15.65
C GLN A 49 -19.53 8.27 15.79
N TRP A 50 -19.78 9.27 16.65
CA TRP A 50 -18.81 10.34 16.91
C TRP A 50 -17.85 10.04 18.06
N TYR A 51 -17.79 8.78 18.51
CA TYR A 51 -16.90 8.33 19.59
C TYR A 51 -17.07 9.11 20.91
N ASN A 52 -18.22 9.74 21.12
CA ASN A 52 -18.54 10.39 22.39
C ASN A 52 -19.13 9.41 23.39
N TYR A 53 -18.28 8.52 23.88
CA TYR A 53 -18.69 7.42 24.76
C TYR A 53 -19.29 7.84 26.08
N GLU A 54 -18.93 9.05 26.61
CA GLU A 54 -19.53 9.58 27.82
C GLU A 54 -21.02 9.90 27.62
N MET A 55 -21.34 10.58 26.51
CA MET A 55 -22.73 10.91 26.20
C MET A 55 -23.52 9.69 25.75
N ALA A 56 -22.92 8.79 24.98
CA ALA A 56 -23.52 7.50 24.62
C ALA A 56 -23.95 6.73 25.87
N LYS A 57 -23.09 6.63 26.89
CA LYS A 57 -23.42 5.96 28.14
C LYS A 57 -24.57 6.60 28.90
N LYS A 58 -24.61 7.95 28.96
CA LYS A 58 -25.74 8.68 29.58
C LYS A 58 -27.04 8.42 28.86
N ALA A 59 -27.04 8.39 27.52
CA ALA A 59 -28.23 8.09 26.71
C ALA A 59 -28.68 6.63 26.90
N ILE A 60 -27.76 5.68 26.94
CA ILE A 60 -28.04 4.27 27.22
C ILE A 60 -28.65 4.10 28.60
N ASP A 61 -28.08 4.70 29.66
CA ASP A 61 -28.58 4.60 31.03
C ASP A 61 -29.99 5.19 31.14
N PHE A 62 -30.21 6.35 30.55
CA PHE A 62 -31.51 6.99 30.47
C PHE A 62 -32.55 6.11 29.74
N GLY A 63 -32.14 5.50 28.61
CA GLY A 63 -32.99 4.61 27.82
C GLY A 63 -33.36 3.34 28.59
N LEU A 64 -32.40 2.68 29.23
CA LEU A 64 -32.62 1.46 29.99
C LEU A 64 -33.45 1.69 31.25
N GLU A 65 -33.36 2.85 31.89
CA GLU A 65 -34.23 3.20 33.02
C GLU A 65 -35.70 3.29 32.62
N ARG A 66 -35.98 3.81 31.42
CA ARG A 66 -37.35 3.99 30.90
C ARG A 66 -37.88 2.77 30.13
N TYR A 67 -37.02 2.12 29.40
CA TYR A 67 -37.33 1.00 28.51
C TYR A 67 -36.46 -0.23 28.82
N PRO A 68 -36.57 -0.83 30.03
CA PRO A 68 -35.66 -1.89 30.51
C PRO A 68 -35.72 -3.18 29.68
N PHE A 69 -36.79 -3.35 28.90
CA PHE A 69 -37.00 -4.49 28.04
C PHE A 69 -36.80 -4.22 26.55
N SER A 70 -36.38 -3.01 26.18
CA SER A 70 -36.08 -2.69 24.79
C SER A 70 -34.88 -3.49 24.28
N SER A 71 -35.13 -4.34 23.27
CA SER A 71 -34.07 -5.10 22.60
C SER A 71 -33.06 -4.19 21.92
N ILE A 72 -33.55 -3.12 21.28
CA ILE A 72 -32.73 -2.20 20.49
C ILE A 72 -31.73 -1.44 21.39
N ILE A 73 -32.20 -0.86 22.51
CA ILE A 73 -31.32 -0.15 23.44
C ILE A 73 -30.30 -1.11 24.08
N LYS A 74 -30.69 -2.36 24.37
CA LYS A 74 -29.74 -3.38 24.85
C LYS A 74 -28.69 -3.75 23.82
N ILE A 75 -29.06 -3.82 22.54
CA ILE A 75 -28.09 -4.07 21.45
C ILE A 75 -27.11 -2.91 21.34
N ARG A 76 -27.56 -1.65 21.39
CA ARG A 76 -26.69 -0.46 21.40
C ARG A 76 -25.79 -0.43 22.64
N TYR A 77 -26.30 -0.89 23.79
CA TYR A 77 -25.46 -1.03 24.98
C TYR A 77 -24.37 -2.13 24.79
N ALA A 78 -24.70 -3.23 24.14
CA ALA A 78 -23.70 -4.23 23.82
C ALA A 78 -22.63 -3.70 22.85
N GLN A 79 -23.00 -2.90 21.84
CA GLN A 79 -22.05 -2.22 20.96
C GLN A 79 -21.17 -1.25 21.73
N TYR A 80 -21.73 -0.44 22.62
CA TYR A 80 -20.95 0.40 23.54
C TYR A 80 -19.97 -0.40 24.40
N LEU A 81 -20.41 -1.49 25.02
CA LEU A 81 -19.54 -2.36 25.83
C LEU A 81 -18.38 -2.92 24.99
N SER A 82 -18.66 -3.34 23.78
CA SER A 82 -17.64 -3.82 22.84
C SER A 82 -16.62 -2.75 22.51
N SER A 83 -17.06 -1.51 22.24
CA SER A 83 -16.16 -0.39 21.97
C SER A 83 -15.26 -0.03 23.16
N GLN A 84 -15.69 -0.39 24.39
CA GLN A 84 -14.91 -0.24 25.61
C GLN A 84 -14.12 -1.52 25.98
N HIS A 85 -14.02 -2.51 25.04
CA HIS A 85 -13.35 -3.79 25.23
C HIS A 85 -13.99 -4.75 26.24
N TYR A 86 -15.24 -4.52 26.66
CA TYR A 86 -16.03 -5.42 27.51
C TYR A 86 -16.82 -6.43 26.65
N THR A 87 -16.11 -7.17 25.79
CA THR A 87 -16.73 -8.04 24.75
C THR A 87 -17.53 -9.19 25.34
N HIS A 88 -17.11 -9.76 26.48
CA HIS A 88 -17.84 -10.85 27.15
C HIS A 88 -19.17 -10.39 27.73
N GLU A 89 -19.19 -9.22 28.37
CA GLU A 89 -20.40 -8.61 28.89
C GLU A 89 -21.37 -8.25 27.75
N ALA A 90 -20.83 -7.73 26.64
CA ALA A 90 -21.60 -7.44 25.43
C ALA A 90 -22.29 -8.70 24.89
N LEU A 91 -21.56 -9.80 24.73
CA LEU A 91 -22.13 -11.09 24.26
C LEU A 91 -23.15 -11.66 25.23
N THR A 92 -22.94 -11.51 26.54
CA THR A 92 -23.90 -11.95 27.56
C THR A 92 -25.22 -11.19 27.39
N LEU A 93 -25.18 -9.86 27.21
CA LEU A 93 -26.34 -9.03 27.00
C LEU A 93 -27.07 -9.38 25.69
N LEU A 94 -26.34 -9.64 24.60
CA LEU A 94 -26.93 -10.08 23.34
C LEU A 94 -27.60 -11.47 23.46
N ASN A 95 -27.07 -12.36 24.29
CA ASN A 95 -27.71 -13.65 24.57
C ASN A 95 -29.05 -13.49 25.33
N GLU A 96 -29.15 -12.49 26.21
CA GLU A 96 -30.42 -12.16 26.88
C GLU A 96 -31.43 -11.62 25.87
N VAL A 97 -31.00 -10.75 24.95
CA VAL A 97 -31.86 -10.22 23.88
C VAL A 97 -32.40 -11.36 23.00
N GLU A 98 -31.57 -12.31 22.61
CA GLU A 98 -31.98 -13.45 21.78
C GLU A 98 -33.05 -14.33 22.42
N GLN A 99 -33.05 -14.46 23.76
CA GLN A 99 -34.09 -15.19 24.48
C GLN A 99 -35.46 -14.47 24.44
N ILE A 100 -35.46 -13.16 24.28
CA ILE A 100 -36.68 -12.33 24.23
C ILE A 100 -37.18 -12.21 22.79
N GLU A 101 -36.27 -11.96 21.85
CA GLU A 101 -36.58 -11.66 20.45
C GLU A 101 -35.68 -12.45 19.51
N GLN A 102 -36.16 -13.62 19.11
CA GLN A 102 -35.49 -14.44 18.10
C GLN A 102 -35.71 -13.85 16.72
N GLY A 103 -34.64 -13.76 15.92
CA GLY A 103 -34.71 -13.26 14.54
C GLY A 103 -34.63 -11.74 14.41
N ASN A 104 -34.00 -11.07 15.38
CA ASN A 104 -33.67 -9.65 15.28
C ASN A 104 -32.39 -9.45 14.45
N PHE A 105 -32.48 -8.63 13.41
CA PHE A 105 -31.38 -8.34 12.48
C PHE A 105 -30.17 -7.70 13.19
N ASP A 106 -30.43 -6.64 13.97
CA ASP A 106 -29.37 -5.88 14.65
C ASP A 106 -28.62 -6.73 15.67
N LEU A 107 -29.30 -7.68 16.32
CA LEU A 107 -28.70 -8.65 17.23
C LEU A 107 -27.58 -9.46 16.53
N TYR A 108 -27.87 -10.05 15.36
CA TYR A 108 -26.91 -10.88 14.66
C TYR A 108 -25.79 -10.04 14.03
N MET A 109 -26.10 -8.84 13.54
CA MET A 109 -25.08 -7.91 13.05
C MET A 109 -24.12 -7.48 14.18
N ALA A 110 -24.68 -7.02 15.33
CA ALA A 110 -23.85 -6.61 16.47
C ALA A 110 -22.97 -7.78 16.99
N ARG A 111 -23.54 -8.97 17.11
CA ARG A 111 -22.81 -10.17 17.53
C ARG A 111 -21.70 -10.54 16.53
N GLY A 112 -21.98 -10.44 15.25
CA GLY A 112 -20.99 -10.65 14.18
C GLY A 112 -19.81 -9.70 14.32
N TYR A 113 -20.06 -8.40 14.47
CA TYR A 113 -18.99 -7.41 14.67
C TYR A 113 -18.19 -7.62 15.96
N ILE A 114 -18.85 -8.05 17.04
CA ILE A 114 -18.16 -8.36 18.31
C ILE A 114 -17.23 -9.58 18.13
N TYR A 115 -17.69 -10.63 17.46
CA TYR A 115 -16.84 -11.79 17.18
C TYR A 115 -15.68 -11.44 16.25
N SER A 116 -15.91 -10.61 15.24
CA SER A 116 -14.85 -10.07 14.36
C SER A 116 -13.78 -9.33 15.17
N GLN A 117 -14.19 -8.44 16.07
CA GLN A 117 -13.29 -7.72 16.97
C GLN A 117 -12.47 -8.66 17.89
N MET A 118 -13.02 -9.80 18.25
CA MET A 118 -12.33 -10.81 19.05
C MET A 118 -11.40 -11.71 18.23
N GLY A 119 -11.33 -11.55 16.91
CA GLY A 119 -10.59 -12.44 16.01
C GLY A 119 -11.25 -13.83 15.86
N LEU A 120 -12.55 -13.92 16.09
CA LEU A 120 -13.34 -15.15 16.00
C LEU A 120 -14.15 -15.14 14.70
N GLY A 121 -13.46 -15.11 13.56
CA GLY A 121 -14.04 -14.88 12.24
C GLY A 121 -15.07 -15.90 11.80
N GLU A 122 -14.92 -17.19 12.16
CA GLU A 122 -15.94 -18.21 11.84
C GLU A 122 -17.28 -17.91 12.51
N GLN A 123 -17.25 -17.47 13.79
CA GLN A 123 -18.46 -17.09 14.51
C GLN A 123 -19.05 -15.79 13.95
N ALA A 124 -18.22 -14.82 13.57
CA ALA A 124 -18.66 -13.59 12.91
C ALA A 124 -19.39 -13.90 11.60
N ILE A 125 -18.81 -14.72 10.73
CA ILE A 125 -19.38 -15.14 9.44
C ILE A 125 -20.71 -15.88 9.65
N GLU A 126 -20.83 -16.75 10.66
CA GLU A 126 -22.07 -17.48 10.97
C GLU A 126 -23.20 -16.49 11.35
N ASN A 127 -22.89 -15.51 12.20
CA ASN A 127 -23.87 -14.50 12.61
C ASN A 127 -24.28 -13.61 11.44
N PHE A 128 -23.36 -13.11 10.63
CA PHE A 128 -23.67 -12.33 9.43
C PHE A 128 -24.51 -13.14 8.43
N LYS A 129 -24.22 -14.44 8.23
CA LYS A 129 -25.07 -15.31 7.38
C LYS A 129 -26.47 -15.48 7.95
N THR A 130 -26.62 -15.53 9.27
CA THR A 130 -27.92 -15.60 9.93
C THR A 130 -28.69 -14.29 9.76
N ALA A 131 -28.03 -13.15 9.67
CA ALA A 131 -28.64 -11.86 9.43
C ALA A 131 -29.21 -11.69 7.99
N ILE A 132 -28.66 -12.39 6.98
CA ILE A 132 -29.10 -12.22 5.55
C ILE A 132 -30.61 -12.33 5.34
N PRO A 133 -31.31 -13.39 5.82
CA PRO A 133 -32.77 -13.51 5.60
C PRO A 133 -33.57 -12.47 6.38
N LEU A 134 -32.99 -11.84 7.41
CA LEU A 134 -33.63 -10.85 8.27
C LEU A 134 -33.43 -9.41 7.78
N ALA A 135 -32.44 -9.19 6.92
CA ALA A 135 -32.08 -7.89 6.43
C ALA A 135 -33.11 -7.30 5.47
N GLU A 136 -33.50 -6.06 5.68
CA GLU A 136 -34.22 -5.23 4.71
C GLU A 136 -33.26 -4.84 3.56
N PHE A 137 -32.07 -4.38 3.90
CA PHE A 137 -30.99 -4.03 2.97
C PHE A 137 -29.86 -5.06 3.08
N LYS A 138 -29.82 -6.01 2.15
CA LYS A 138 -28.84 -7.12 2.19
C LYS A 138 -27.44 -6.73 1.76
N ASP A 139 -27.27 -5.60 1.11
CA ASP A 139 -25.96 -5.11 0.68
C ASP A 139 -25.04 -4.86 1.88
N GLU A 140 -25.54 -4.29 2.98
CA GLU A 140 -24.77 -4.07 4.22
C GLU A 140 -24.22 -5.38 4.79
N VAL A 141 -25.07 -6.42 4.84
CA VAL A 141 -24.64 -7.74 5.35
C VAL A 141 -23.59 -8.37 4.42
N TYR A 142 -23.75 -8.18 3.11
CA TYR A 142 -22.77 -8.71 2.15
C TYR A 142 -21.44 -7.96 2.22
N VAL A 143 -21.45 -6.66 2.52
CA VAL A 143 -20.22 -5.91 2.82
C VAL A 143 -19.54 -6.45 4.07
N ALA A 144 -20.30 -6.60 5.17
CA ALA A 144 -19.76 -7.16 6.41
C ALA A 144 -19.14 -8.56 6.22
N LEU A 145 -19.83 -9.43 5.46
CA LEU A 145 -19.31 -10.75 5.09
C LEU A 145 -18.05 -10.64 4.23
N GLY A 146 -18.03 -9.74 3.26
CA GLY A 146 -16.87 -9.52 2.40
C GLY A 146 -15.65 -9.12 3.21
N ILE A 147 -15.79 -8.14 4.07
CA ILE A 147 -14.71 -7.67 4.96
C ILE A 147 -14.25 -8.79 5.89
N GLU A 148 -15.17 -9.55 6.47
CA GLU A 148 -14.80 -10.64 7.37
C GLU A 148 -14.06 -11.78 6.66
N PHE A 149 -14.44 -12.09 5.42
CA PHE A 149 -13.70 -13.06 4.61
C PHE A 149 -12.30 -12.55 4.23
N LEU A 150 -12.11 -11.24 4.07
CA LEU A 150 -10.77 -10.65 3.90
C LEU A 150 -9.94 -10.79 5.16
N ASN A 151 -10.51 -10.52 6.33
CA ASN A 151 -9.84 -10.68 7.63
C ASN A 151 -9.38 -12.14 7.86
N GLU A 152 -10.14 -13.11 7.33
CA GLU A 152 -9.85 -14.54 7.40
C GLU A 152 -8.93 -15.04 6.25
N ASP A 153 -8.32 -14.14 5.48
CA ASP A 153 -7.47 -14.46 4.32
C ASP A 153 -8.17 -15.36 3.28
N LYS A 154 -9.46 -15.06 3.02
CA LYS A 154 -10.31 -15.78 2.04
C LYS A 154 -10.85 -14.82 0.97
N PRO A 155 -9.97 -14.23 0.15
CA PRO A 155 -10.37 -13.15 -0.76
C PRO A 155 -11.31 -13.61 -1.89
N ASP A 156 -11.32 -14.89 -2.27
CA ASP A 156 -12.28 -15.42 -3.26
C ASP A 156 -13.73 -15.43 -2.73
N ASP A 157 -13.92 -15.79 -1.46
CA ASP A 157 -15.23 -15.73 -0.82
C ASP A 157 -15.66 -14.27 -0.61
N ALA A 158 -14.73 -13.40 -0.21
CA ALA A 158 -14.97 -11.97 -0.11
C ALA A 158 -15.45 -11.38 -1.45
N LEU A 159 -14.76 -11.70 -2.54
CA LEU A 159 -15.10 -11.29 -3.91
C LEU A 159 -16.55 -11.65 -4.28
N TYR A 160 -17.00 -12.86 -3.89
CA TYR A 160 -18.36 -13.30 -4.15
C TYR A 160 -19.41 -12.45 -3.42
N TYR A 161 -19.20 -12.15 -2.13
CA TYR A 161 -20.17 -11.37 -1.35
C TYR A 161 -20.13 -9.88 -1.72
N LEU A 162 -18.96 -9.30 -1.96
CA LEU A 162 -18.84 -7.91 -2.37
C LEU A 162 -19.45 -7.64 -3.75
N LYS A 163 -19.29 -8.55 -4.71
CA LYS A 163 -20.04 -8.46 -6.00
C LYS A 163 -21.54 -8.46 -5.81
N LYS A 164 -22.06 -9.20 -4.81
CA LYS A 164 -23.48 -9.16 -4.47
C LYS A 164 -23.88 -7.83 -3.83
N ALA A 165 -23.06 -7.28 -2.93
CA ALA A 165 -23.30 -5.99 -2.33
C ALA A 165 -23.40 -4.89 -3.38
N VAL A 166 -22.39 -4.78 -4.25
CA VAL A 166 -22.36 -3.79 -5.35
C VAL A 166 -23.54 -3.98 -6.32
N LYS A 167 -23.97 -5.21 -6.58
CA LYS A 167 -25.14 -5.48 -7.43
C LYS A 167 -26.45 -4.96 -6.83
N LEU A 168 -26.61 -5.04 -5.50
CA LEU A 168 -27.81 -4.56 -4.81
C LEU A 168 -27.75 -3.04 -4.60
N ASN A 169 -26.62 -2.53 -4.20
CA ASN A 169 -26.39 -1.11 -3.99
C ASN A 169 -25.16 -0.64 -4.76
N PRO A 170 -25.34 -0.20 -6.01
CA PRO A 170 -24.23 0.27 -6.83
C PRO A 170 -23.52 1.53 -6.28
N LYS A 171 -24.15 2.27 -5.40
CA LYS A 171 -23.57 3.48 -4.78
C LYS A 171 -22.75 3.18 -3.52
N ASN A 172 -22.66 1.92 -3.10
CA ASN A 172 -21.90 1.56 -1.91
C ASN A 172 -20.40 1.63 -2.20
N GLU A 173 -19.77 2.75 -1.80
CA GLU A 173 -18.36 3.05 -2.04
C GLU A 173 -17.45 2.08 -1.29
N VAL A 174 -17.83 1.66 -0.08
CA VAL A 174 -17.08 0.67 0.71
C VAL A 174 -17.04 -0.66 -0.05
N ALA A 175 -18.18 -1.12 -0.56
CA ALA A 175 -18.25 -2.36 -1.33
C ALA A 175 -17.36 -2.30 -2.59
N LEU A 176 -17.34 -1.17 -3.30
CA LEU A 176 -16.51 -0.97 -4.49
C LEU A 176 -15.01 -0.96 -4.17
N ASN A 177 -14.64 -0.35 -3.05
CA ASN A 177 -13.25 -0.29 -2.61
C ASN A 177 -12.74 -1.67 -2.17
N GLU A 178 -13.47 -2.34 -1.30
CA GLU A 178 -13.12 -3.69 -0.83
C GLU A 178 -13.11 -4.71 -1.98
N LEU A 179 -13.97 -4.54 -2.97
CA LEU A 179 -13.97 -5.35 -4.19
C LEU A 179 -12.67 -5.18 -4.98
N SER A 180 -12.16 -3.96 -5.08
CA SER A 180 -10.86 -3.70 -5.74
C SER A 180 -9.72 -4.41 -5.01
N LEU A 181 -9.68 -4.33 -3.68
CA LEU A 181 -8.71 -5.04 -2.86
C LEU A 181 -8.78 -6.56 -3.07
N CYS A 182 -10.00 -7.12 -3.17
CA CYS A 182 -10.17 -8.55 -3.44
C CYS A 182 -9.61 -8.97 -4.81
N PHE A 183 -9.82 -8.17 -5.84
CA PHE A 183 -9.25 -8.44 -7.15
C PHE A 183 -7.71 -8.45 -7.10
N ASP A 184 -7.12 -7.59 -6.27
CA ASP A 184 -5.68 -7.54 -6.08
C ASP A 184 -5.14 -8.78 -5.40
N LEU A 185 -5.68 -9.09 -4.24
CA LEU A 185 -5.25 -10.22 -3.43
C LEU A 185 -5.41 -11.55 -4.18
N THR A 186 -6.39 -11.62 -5.09
CA THR A 186 -6.60 -12.81 -5.94
C THR A 186 -5.82 -12.79 -7.26
N GLY A 187 -5.10 -11.71 -7.57
CA GLY A 187 -4.36 -11.54 -8.83
C GLY A 187 -5.25 -11.51 -10.09
N LYS A 188 -6.55 -11.18 -9.94
CA LYS A 188 -7.54 -11.23 -11.03
C LYS A 188 -7.70 -9.88 -11.74
N SER A 189 -6.59 -9.25 -12.12
CA SER A 189 -6.60 -7.90 -12.69
C SER A 189 -7.39 -7.80 -14.00
N GLU A 190 -7.33 -8.80 -14.89
CA GLU A 190 -8.13 -8.81 -16.12
C GLU A 190 -9.63 -8.97 -15.85
N GLU A 191 -10.00 -9.75 -14.82
CA GLU A 191 -11.40 -9.87 -14.39
C GLU A 191 -11.90 -8.55 -13.78
N ALA A 192 -11.04 -7.84 -13.04
CA ALA A 192 -11.34 -6.51 -12.50
C ALA A 192 -11.62 -5.51 -13.63
N ILE A 193 -10.77 -5.47 -14.65
CA ILE A 193 -10.98 -4.60 -15.83
C ILE A 193 -12.35 -4.87 -16.45
N ALA A 194 -12.64 -6.14 -16.78
CA ALA A 194 -13.90 -6.51 -17.41
C ALA A 194 -15.11 -6.17 -16.52
N TYR A 195 -14.97 -6.36 -15.20
CA TYR A 195 -16.03 -6.03 -14.23
C TYR A 195 -16.30 -4.53 -14.18
N TYR A 196 -15.25 -3.69 -14.04
CA TYR A 196 -15.44 -2.24 -13.93
C TYR A 196 -15.86 -1.61 -15.26
N GLU A 197 -15.39 -2.10 -16.41
CA GLU A 197 -15.91 -1.66 -17.73
C GLU A 197 -17.41 -1.92 -17.84
N GLN A 198 -17.88 -3.14 -17.51
CA GLN A 198 -19.30 -3.47 -17.52
C GLN A 198 -20.12 -2.67 -16.50
N TYR A 199 -19.52 -2.40 -15.33
CA TYR A 199 -20.16 -1.60 -14.29
C TYR A 199 -20.37 -0.15 -14.76
N ILE A 200 -19.35 0.45 -15.36
CA ILE A 200 -19.36 1.83 -15.87
C ILE A 200 -20.37 2.01 -17.00
N ASP A 201 -20.58 1.00 -17.85
CA ASP A 201 -21.63 1.05 -18.89
C ASP A 201 -23.04 1.35 -18.30
N ASN A 202 -23.31 0.89 -17.08
CA ASN A 202 -24.57 1.11 -16.38
C ASN A 202 -24.52 2.32 -15.41
N HIS A 203 -23.33 2.67 -14.92
CA HIS A 203 -23.10 3.71 -13.91
C HIS A 203 -21.96 4.66 -14.33
N PRO A 204 -22.08 5.39 -15.45
CA PRO A 204 -21.01 6.17 -16.06
C PRO A 204 -20.50 7.33 -15.19
N TYR A 205 -21.28 7.75 -14.20
CA TYR A 205 -20.91 8.83 -13.26
C TYR A 205 -20.38 8.34 -11.92
N SER A 206 -20.01 7.06 -11.80
CA SER A 206 -19.31 6.53 -10.61
C SER A 206 -17.82 6.82 -10.70
N TYR A 207 -17.36 7.87 -10.02
CA TYR A 207 -15.92 8.20 -9.99
C TYR A 207 -15.08 7.11 -9.34
N PHE A 208 -15.62 6.39 -8.35
CA PHE A 208 -14.95 5.23 -7.76
C PHE A 208 -14.74 4.07 -8.74
N ALA A 209 -15.73 3.80 -9.61
CA ALA A 209 -15.58 2.74 -10.60
C ALA A 209 -14.52 3.09 -11.65
N TRP A 210 -14.48 4.34 -12.11
CA TRP A 210 -13.42 4.83 -12.98
C TRP A 210 -12.05 4.78 -12.34
N PHE A 211 -11.96 5.17 -11.07
CA PHE A 211 -10.71 5.10 -10.29
C PHE A 211 -10.22 3.65 -10.17
N ASN A 212 -11.10 2.72 -9.77
CA ASN A 212 -10.75 1.31 -9.63
C ASN A 212 -10.41 0.64 -10.98
N LEU A 213 -11.04 1.07 -12.07
CA LEU A 213 -10.64 0.67 -13.43
C LEU A 213 -9.21 1.14 -13.73
N GLY A 214 -8.88 2.37 -13.36
CA GLY A 214 -7.53 2.92 -13.49
C GLY A 214 -6.49 2.11 -12.71
N LEU A 215 -6.80 1.75 -11.47
CA LEU A 215 -5.95 0.85 -10.66
C LEU A 215 -5.76 -0.50 -11.34
N ALA A 216 -6.83 -1.11 -11.85
CA ALA A 216 -6.75 -2.41 -12.53
C ALA A 216 -5.91 -2.34 -13.82
N TYR A 217 -6.02 -1.26 -14.60
CA TYR A 217 -5.15 -1.04 -15.77
C TYR A 217 -3.68 -0.89 -15.38
N ASN A 218 -3.38 -0.14 -14.32
CA ASN A 218 -2.00 0.06 -13.85
C ASN A 218 -1.33 -1.26 -13.47
N ARG A 219 -2.05 -2.17 -12.82
CA ARG A 219 -1.53 -3.48 -12.39
C ARG A 219 -1.10 -4.37 -13.54
N VAL A 220 -1.74 -4.24 -14.69
CA VAL A 220 -1.34 -4.96 -15.90
C VAL A 220 -0.42 -4.15 -16.82
N GLY A 221 0.13 -3.03 -16.31
CA GLY A 221 1.07 -2.17 -17.04
C GLY A 221 0.44 -1.30 -18.14
N LEU A 222 -0.88 -1.19 -18.18
CA LEU A 222 -1.61 -0.37 -19.16
C LEU A 222 -1.77 1.08 -18.65
N PHE A 223 -0.65 1.72 -18.31
CA PHE A 223 -0.62 3.03 -17.65
C PHE A 223 -1.37 4.14 -18.41
N GLU A 224 -1.29 4.18 -19.74
CA GLU A 224 -2.03 5.18 -20.53
C GLU A 224 -3.55 5.00 -20.40
N LYS A 225 -4.06 3.77 -20.31
CA LYS A 225 -5.47 3.54 -20.04
C LYS A 225 -5.84 3.88 -18.60
N GLY A 226 -4.93 3.62 -17.66
CA GLY A 226 -5.07 4.03 -16.26
C GLY A 226 -5.24 5.54 -16.15
N ILE A 227 -4.38 6.32 -16.79
CA ILE A 227 -4.46 7.80 -16.87
C ILE A 227 -5.82 8.26 -17.38
N GLN A 228 -6.32 7.66 -18.48
CA GLN A 228 -7.63 8.03 -19.02
C GLN A 228 -8.76 7.74 -18.04
N ALA A 229 -8.72 6.61 -17.33
CA ALA A 229 -9.72 6.26 -16.34
C ALA A 229 -9.70 7.23 -15.14
N TYR A 230 -8.51 7.63 -14.67
CA TYR A 230 -8.38 8.66 -13.63
C TYR A 230 -8.87 10.03 -14.11
N ASP A 231 -8.67 10.39 -15.38
CA ASP A 231 -9.20 11.63 -15.94
C ASP A 231 -10.73 11.65 -15.88
N TYR A 232 -11.42 10.52 -16.16
CA TYR A 232 -12.85 10.42 -15.98
C TYR A 232 -13.27 10.51 -14.50
N ALA A 233 -12.55 9.87 -13.59
CA ALA A 233 -12.83 9.97 -12.16
C ALA A 233 -12.71 11.42 -11.68
N ILE A 234 -11.66 12.13 -12.06
CA ILE A 234 -11.42 13.55 -11.75
C ILE A 234 -12.50 14.45 -12.36
N ALA A 235 -12.90 14.21 -13.62
CA ALA A 235 -13.94 14.98 -14.27
C ALA A 235 -15.31 14.86 -13.58
N ILE A 236 -15.58 13.74 -12.91
CA ILE A 236 -16.82 13.52 -12.16
C ILE A 236 -16.69 14.11 -10.74
N ASN A 237 -15.57 13.93 -10.09
CA ASN A 237 -15.27 14.46 -8.76
C ASN A 237 -13.89 15.13 -8.74
N GLU A 238 -13.89 16.44 -8.92
CA GLU A 238 -12.67 17.26 -8.96
C GLU A 238 -11.89 17.29 -7.63
N GLN A 239 -12.53 16.92 -6.53
CA GLN A 239 -11.90 16.91 -5.20
C GLN A 239 -11.29 15.54 -4.85
N PHE A 240 -11.38 14.55 -5.74
CA PHE A 240 -10.89 13.20 -5.45
C PHE A 240 -9.37 13.09 -5.59
N SER A 241 -8.64 13.47 -4.56
CA SER A 241 -7.18 13.56 -4.47
C SER A 241 -6.49 12.27 -4.88
N SER A 242 -7.01 11.11 -4.46
CA SER A 242 -6.45 9.79 -4.81
C SER A 242 -6.34 9.53 -6.32
N ALA A 243 -7.27 10.09 -7.13
CA ALA A 243 -7.22 9.94 -8.57
C ALA A 243 -6.07 10.77 -9.18
N TYR A 244 -5.83 11.98 -8.69
CA TYR A 244 -4.66 12.78 -9.11
C TYR A 244 -3.35 12.07 -8.75
N PHE A 245 -3.24 11.59 -7.51
CA PHE A 245 -2.05 10.89 -7.04
C PHE A 245 -1.72 9.67 -7.90
N ASN A 246 -2.70 8.80 -8.14
CA ASN A 246 -2.50 7.59 -8.95
C ASN A 246 -2.28 7.90 -10.44
N LYS A 247 -2.89 8.97 -10.98
CA LYS A 247 -2.59 9.47 -12.32
C LYS A 247 -1.14 9.91 -12.41
N ALA A 248 -0.63 10.65 -11.43
CA ALA A 248 0.75 11.10 -11.38
C ALA A 248 1.72 9.93 -11.28
N ASN A 249 1.42 8.91 -10.46
CA ASN A 249 2.19 7.66 -10.42
C ASN A 249 2.27 7.00 -11.82
N SER A 250 1.13 6.92 -12.53
CA SER A 250 1.10 6.33 -13.87
C SER A 250 1.95 7.12 -14.87
N LEU A 251 1.93 8.44 -14.78
CA LEU A 251 2.78 9.33 -15.62
C LEU A 251 4.26 9.11 -15.30
N ALA A 252 4.63 8.99 -14.04
CA ALA A 252 6.00 8.71 -13.61
C ALA A 252 6.48 7.34 -14.12
N GLN A 253 5.63 6.30 -14.09
CA GLN A 253 5.95 5.00 -14.68
C GLN A 253 6.18 5.04 -16.20
N LEU A 254 5.61 6.03 -16.88
CA LEU A 254 5.84 6.31 -18.30
C LEU A 254 7.00 7.29 -18.52
N GLU A 255 7.79 7.59 -17.51
CA GLU A 255 8.91 8.55 -17.52
C GLU A 255 8.48 9.99 -17.91
N ARG A 256 7.18 10.31 -17.78
CA ARG A 256 6.60 11.64 -18.03
C ARG A 256 6.66 12.48 -16.76
N TYR A 257 7.86 12.65 -16.23
CA TYR A 257 8.12 13.20 -14.90
C TYR A 257 7.63 14.64 -14.71
N GLU A 258 7.78 15.52 -15.72
CA GLU A 258 7.28 16.90 -15.64
C GLU A 258 5.77 16.95 -15.49
N GLU A 259 5.04 16.10 -16.25
CA GLU A 259 3.59 16.01 -16.15
C GLU A 259 3.16 15.40 -14.81
N ALA A 260 3.88 14.39 -14.34
CA ALA A 260 3.63 13.78 -13.02
C ALA A 260 3.74 14.82 -11.90
N ILE A 261 4.80 15.64 -11.90
CA ILE A 261 5.02 16.71 -10.92
C ILE A 261 3.84 17.69 -10.89
N GLU A 262 3.34 18.11 -12.04
CA GLU A 262 2.21 19.04 -12.08
C GLU A 262 0.93 18.40 -11.54
N VAL A 263 0.68 17.13 -11.87
CA VAL A 263 -0.49 16.41 -11.36
C VAL A 263 -0.37 16.10 -9.86
N TYR A 264 0.81 15.75 -9.34
CA TYR A 264 1.03 15.62 -7.89
C TYR A 264 0.73 16.93 -7.15
N LYS A 265 1.11 18.09 -7.70
CA LYS A 265 0.81 19.39 -7.08
C LYS A 265 -0.69 19.69 -6.99
N GLU A 266 -1.52 19.12 -7.87
CA GLU A 266 -2.96 19.31 -7.80
C GLU A 266 -3.53 18.67 -6.51
N THR A 267 -2.95 17.56 -5.99
CA THR A 267 -3.43 16.95 -4.74
C THR A 267 -3.43 17.93 -3.57
N PHE A 268 -2.44 18.84 -3.51
CA PHE A 268 -2.32 19.83 -2.44
C PHE A 268 -3.44 20.88 -2.40
N LYS A 269 -4.30 20.93 -3.43
CA LYS A 269 -5.48 21.81 -3.44
C LYS A 269 -6.70 21.18 -2.77
N HIS A 270 -6.69 19.87 -2.61
CA HIS A 270 -7.86 19.08 -2.24
C HIS A 270 -7.73 18.39 -0.87
N GLU A 271 -6.51 18.18 -0.43
CA GLU A 271 -6.22 17.53 0.85
C GLU A 271 -5.09 18.25 1.60
N ASP A 272 -4.98 17.97 2.91
CA ASP A 272 -3.82 18.34 3.69
C ASP A 272 -2.55 17.73 3.10
N THR A 273 -1.46 18.44 3.21
CA THR A 273 -0.20 18.13 2.56
C THR A 273 0.36 16.78 3.00
N ASP A 274 0.24 15.75 2.16
CA ASP A 274 0.80 14.43 2.43
C ASP A 274 2.33 14.42 2.20
N PRO A 275 3.13 13.98 3.19
CA PRO A 275 4.57 13.82 3.02
C PRO A 275 4.95 12.89 1.85
N THR A 276 4.16 11.85 1.59
CA THR A 276 4.39 10.90 0.51
C THR A 276 4.37 11.56 -0.86
N THR A 277 3.49 12.53 -1.07
CA THR A 277 3.44 13.29 -2.33
C THR A 277 4.72 14.10 -2.56
N TYR A 278 5.30 14.70 -1.49
CA TYR A 278 6.59 15.37 -1.63
C TYR A 278 7.72 14.41 -1.96
N TYR A 279 7.72 13.20 -1.42
CA TYR A 279 8.68 12.17 -1.76
C TYR A 279 8.65 11.87 -3.27
N TYR A 280 7.48 11.56 -3.84
CA TYR A 280 7.35 11.25 -5.27
C TYR A 280 7.66 12.43 -6.20
N ILE A 281 7.33 13.66 -5.78
CA ILE A 281 7.78 14.85 -6.52
C ILE A 281 9.31 14.95 -6.49
N GLY A 282 9.94 14.66 -5.36
CA GLY A 282 11.39 14.62 -5.20
C GLY A 282 12.03 13.60 -6.15
N GLU A 283 11.49 12.39 -6.19
CA GLU A 283 11.92 11.31 -7.08
C GLU A 283 11.79 11.69 -8.57
N CYS A 284 10.68 12.30 -8.95
CA CYS A 284 10.52 12.82 -10.32
C CYS A 284 11.59 13.87 -10.66
N TYR A 285 11.90 14.80 -9.75
CA TYR A 285 12.96 15.78 -9.97
C TYR A 285 14.35 15.14 -10.01
N GLU A 286 14.61 14.13 -9.21
CA GLU A 286 15.86 13.34 -9.23
C GLU A 286 16.05 12.68 -10.60
N ASN A 287 15.04 11.99 -11.13
CA ASN A 287 15.05 11.36 -12.45
C ASN A 287 15.25 12.38 -13.59
N LEU A 288 14.79 13.61 -13.42
CA LEU A 288 15.07 14.74 -14.34
C LEU A 288 16.46 15.35 -14.14
N ASN A 289 17.30 14.84 -13.22
CA ASN A 289 18.57 15.42 -12.79
C ASN A 289 18.43 16.87 -12.26
N ARG A 290 17.26 17.24 -11.75
CA ARG A 290 16.97 18.53 -11.14
C ARG A 290 17.17 18.44 -9.63
N PHE A 291 18.43 18.27 -9.24
CA PHE A 291 18.84 17.86 -7.90
C PHE A 291 18.47 18.87 -6.80
N GLU A 292 18.54 20.17 -7.06
CA GLU A 292 18.16 21.18 -6.08
C GLU A 292 16.67 21.14 -5.75
N GLU A 293 15.81 20.95 -6.76
CA GLU A 293 14.37 20.78 -6.55
C GLU A 293 14.04 19.46 -5.88
N ALA A 294 14.75 18.38 -6.21
CA ALA A 294 14.62 17.10 -5.52
C ALA A 294 14.90 17.26 -4.03
N LEU A 295 16.03 17.88 -3.65
CA LEU A 295 16.38 18.16 -2.25
C LEU A 295 15.31 18.98 -1.52
N VAL A 296 14.73 19.99 -2.18
CA VAL A 296 13.67 20.81 -1.57
C VAL A 296 12.46 19.95 -1.22
N ASN A 297 12.07 19.02 -2.08
CA ASN A 297 10.90 18.18 -1.86
C ASN A 297 11.16 17.06 -0.86
N TYR A 298 12.27 16.34 -0.96
CA TYR A 298 12.67 15.35 0.04
C TYR A 298 12.78 15.98 1.45
N ASN A 299 13.38 17.18 1.57
CA ASN A 299 13.44 17.88 2.85
C ASN A 299 12.06 18.27 3.39
N LYS A 300 11.08 18.56 2.55
CA LYS A 300 9.70 18.78 2.99
C LYS A 300 9.07 17.48 3.48
N CYS A 301 9.30 16.37 2.77
CA CYS A 301 8.84 15.05 3.18
C CYS A 301 9.36 14.71 4.58
N VAL A 302 10.67 14.71 4.80
CA VAL A 302 11.27 14.33 6.10
C VAL A 302 10.97 15.31 7.23
N LYS A 303 10.59 16.55 6.91
CA LYS A 303 10.12 17.52 7.90
C LYS A 303 8.71 17.20 8.40
N LEU A 304 7.83 16.71 7.52
CA LEU A 304 6.46 16.32 7.82
C LEU A 304 6.41 14.92 8.43
N ASP A 305 7.16 14.00 7.84
CA ASP A 305 7.32 12.62 8.31
C ASP A 305 8.81 12.27 8.46
N PRO A 306 9.39 12.45 9.65
CA PRO A 306 10.77 12.07 9.94
C PRO A 306 11.04 10.56 9.89
N ALA A 307 10.00 9.73 9.86
CA ALA A 307 10.12 8.27 9.77
C ALA A 307 10.19 7.75 8.33
N ASN A 308 10.00 8.60 7.33
CA ASN A 308 10.13 8.23 5.92
C ASN A 308 11.61 8.01 5.57
N ALA A 309 12.04 6.75 5.61
CA ALA A 309 13.44 6.36 5.37
C ALA A 309 13.87 6.58 3.91
N ASP A 310 12.96 6.35 2.95
CA ASP A 310 13.24 6.51 1.52
C ASP A 310 13.56 7.97 1.17
N ALA A 311 12.84 8.91 1.77
CA ALA A 311 13.14 10.33 1.55
C ALA A 311 14.51 10.74 2.15
N TRP A 312 14.93 10.14 3.28
CA TRP A 312 16.29 10.34 3.81
C TRP A 312 17.34 9.74 2.87
N LEU A 313 17.08 8.55 2.31
CA LEU A 313 17.95 7.95 1.29
C LEU A 313 18.05 8.85 0.05
N GLY A 314 16.91 9.30 -0.49
CA GLY A 314 16.87 10.18 -1.66
C GLY A 314 17.69 11.47 -1.48
N ILE A 315 17.65 12.09 -0.29
CA ILE A 315 18.57 13.22 0.03
C ILE A 315 20.03 12.78 -0.10
N GLY A 316 20.37 11.62 0.43
CA GLY A 316 21.73 11.08 0.37
C GLY A 316 22.21 10.83 -1.06
N VAL A 317 21.37 10.17 -1.88
CA VAL A 317 21.64 9.86 -3.29
C VAL A 317 21.81 11.13 -4.12
N VAL A 318 20.88 12.08 -3.96
CA VAL A 318 20.96 13.37 -4.68
C VAL A 318 22.22 14.15 -4.29
N LEU A 319 22.61 14.18 -3.02
CA LEU A 319 23.85 14.82 -2.59
C LEU A 319 25.10 14.13 -3.16
N ASP A 320 25.07 12.80 -3.28
CA ASP A 320 26.14 12.06 -3.94
C ASP A 320 26.23 12.44 -5.44
N ALA A 321 25.12 12.48 -6.14
CA ALA A 321 25.04 12.93 -7.55
C ALA A 321 25.55 14.37 -7.75
N MET A 322 25.35 15.22 -6.74
CA MET A 322 25.91 16.59 -6.72
C MET A 322 27.38 16.65 -6.28
N ASN A 323 28.08 15.52 -6.13
CA ASN A 323 29.46 15.44 -5.65
C ASN A 323 29.66 15.89 -4.18
N ARG A 324 28.58 15.92 -3.38
CA ARG A 324 28.57 16.28 -1.95
C ARG A 324 28.52 15.02 -1.06
N VAL A 325 29.38 14.05 -1.40
CA VAL A 325 29.37 12.69 -0.83
C VAL A 325 29.49 12.69 0.70
N THR A 326 30.35 13.55 1.26
CA THR A 326 30.56 13.67 2.71
C THR A 326 29.34 14.19 3.48
N GLU A 327 28.47 14.93 2.82
CA GLU A 327 27.21 15.37 3.39
C GLU A 327 26.15 14.26 3.23
N GLY A 328 26.09 13.63 2.04
CA GLY A 328 25.11 12.60 1.71
C GLY A 328 25.12 11.41 2.65
N ILE A 329 26.31 10.97 3.08
CA ILE A 329 26.44 9.78 3.96
C ILE A 329 25.68 9.89 5.29
N HIS A 330 25.48 11.11 5.82
CA HIS A 330 24.71 11.31 7.05
C HIS A 330 23.23 10.94 6.85
N TYR A 331 22.69 11.25 5.69
CA TYR A 331 21.28 10.98 5.33
C TYR A 331 21.08 9.50 5.03
N VAL A 332 22.02 8.85 4.33
CA VAL A 332 22.00 7.41 4.10
C VAL A 332 22.03 6.65 5.44
N LYS A 333 22.90 7.05 6.39
CA LYS A 333 22.92 6.48 7.73
C LYS A 333 21.60 6.67 8.46
N LYS A 334 20.93 7.80 8.25
CA LYS A 334 19.64 8.07 8.87
C LYS A 334 18.53 7.14 8.33
N ALA A 335 18.54 6.85 7.03
CA ALA A 335 17.65 5.86 6.43
C ALA A 335 17.85 4.47 7.05
N ILE A 336 19.11 4.03 7.19
CA ILE A 336 19.47 2.74 7.83
C ILE A 336 19.05 2.69 9.32
N GLU A 337 19.19 3.81 10.06
CA GLU A 337 18.72 3.87 11.46
C GLU A 337 17.22 3.65 11.59
N ILE A 338 16.44 4.14 10.63
CA ILE A 338 14.97 4.01 10.62
C ILE A 338 14.56 2.59 10.20
N ASN A 339 15.12 2.08 9.10
CA ASN A 339 14.84 0.73 8.62
C ASN A 339 16.16 -0.03 8.32
N PRO A 340 16.75 -0.72 9.30
CA PRO A 340 18.01 -1.43 9.14
C PRO A 340 17.94 -2.73 8.34
N ASN A 341 16.73 -3.16 7.96
CA ASN A 341 16.51 -4.41 7.24
C ASN A 341 16.22 -4.19 5.74
N GLU A 342 16.30 -2.95 5.24
CA GLU A 342 16.18 -2.64 3.82
C GLU A 342 17.55 -2.78 3.13
N PRO A 343 17.73 -3.76 2.24
CA PRO A 343 19.03 -4.03 1.62
C PRO A 343 19.53 -2.90 0.72
N GLU A 344 18.63 -2.17 0.07
CA GLU A 344 18.98 -1.05 -0.81
C GLU A 344 19.72 0.06 -0.06
N TYR A 345 19.35 0.35 1.20
CA TYR A 345 20.04 1.38 1.99
C TYR A 345 21.48 1.00 2.29
N TRP A 346 21.74 -0.27 2.57
CA TRP A 346 23.08 -0.79 2.78
C TRP A 346 23.87 -0.83 1.49
N TYR A 347 23.22 -1.10 0.35
CA TYR A 347 23.86 -1.06 -0.96
C TYR A 347 24.36 0.36 -1.28
N VAL A 348 23.49 1.37 -1.20
CA VAL A 348 23.87 2.77 -1.38
C VAL A 348 24.94 3.20 -0.38
N PHE A 349 24.84 2.75 0.88
CA PHE A 349 25.86 3.03 1.88
C PHE A 349 27.23 2.44 1.50
N ALA A 350 27.26 1.23 0.95
CA ALA A 350 28.50 0.60 0.48
C ALA A 350 29.17 1.40 -0.64
N GLU A 351 28.39 1.86 -1.63
CA GLU A 351 28.89 2.68 -2.73
C GLU A 351 29.44 4.04 -2.24
N VAL A 352 28.68 4.70 -1.37
CA VAL A 352 29.11 5.98 -0.78
C VAL A 352 30.41 5.81 0.04
N GLN A 353 30.52 4.74 0.83
CA GLN A 353 31.74 4.43 1.58
C GLN A 353 32.92 4.14 0.66
N GLN A 354 32.69 3.42 -0.44
CA GLN A 354 33.73 3.18 -1.47
C GLN A 354 34.25 4.50 -2.07
N LYS A 355 33.32 5.41 -2.46
CA LYS A 355 33.68 6.75 -3.00
C LYS A 355 34.48 7.58 -2.00
N LEU A 356 34.22 7.43 -0.71
CA LEU A 356 34.97 8.09 0.38
C LEU A 356 36.29 7.42 0.71
N GLY A 357 36.59 6.23 0.15
CA GLY A 357 37.77 5.46 0.39
C GLY A 357 37.75 4.61 1.67
N PHE A 358 36.60 4.44 2.30
CA PHE A 358 36.41 3.59 3.48
C PHE A 358 36.08 2.15 3.05
N ILE A 359 37.14 1.43 2.64
CA ILE A 359 37.02 0.13 1.97
C ILE A 359 36.43 -0.96 2.89
N GLU A 360 36.91 -0.98 4.16
CA GLU A 360 36.44 -1.98 5.13
C GLU A 360 34.96 -1.81 5.46
N GLU A 361 34.52 -0.58 5.63
CA GLU A 361 33.12 -0.24 5.88
C GLU A 361 32.23 -0.55 4.66
N SER A 362 32.73 -0.26 3.45
CA SER A 362 32.03 -0.60 2.21
C SER A 362 31.88 -2.12 2.07
N ALA A 363 32.96 -2.89 2.30
CA ALA A 363 32.91 -4.34 2.25
C ALA A 363 31.94 -4.94 3.29
N ALA A 364 31.97 -4.40 4.52
CA ALA A 364 30.99 -4.82 5.56
C ALA A 364 29.56 -4.51 5.18
N ALA A 365 29.31 -3.38 4.52
CA ALA A 365 27.98 -3.02 4.05
C ALA A 365 27.49 -3.96 2.93
N TYR A 366 28.33 -4.29 1.94
CA TYR A 366 27.97 -5.30 0.93
C TYR A 366 27.70 -6.68 1.55
N GLN A 367 28.43 -7.09 2.59
CA GLN A 367 28.13 -8.31 3.33
C GLN A 367 26.75 -8.24 3.99
N ARG A 368 26.38 -7.07 4.53
CA ARG A 368 25.05 -6.89 5.10
C ARG A 368 23.95 -6.97 4.06
N VAL A 369 24.17 -6.45 2.83
CA VAL A 369 23.26 -6.61 1.70
C VAL A 369 23.04 -8.09 1.37
N ILE A 370 24.13 -8.89 1.36
CA ILE A 370 24.06 -10.34 1.13
C ILE A 370 23.25 -11.06 2.23
N GLU A 371 23.46 -10.69 3.49
CA GLU A 371 22.71 -11.26 4.63
C GLU A 371 21.21 -10.93 4.57
N LEU A 372 20.83 -9.81 3.96
CA LEU A 372 19.45 -9.39 3.74
C LEU A 372 18.82 -9.98 2.47
N GLU A 373 19.50 -10.95 1.83
CA GLU A 373 19.00 -11.71 0.68
C GLU A 373 18.63 -10.82 -0.54
N TYR A 374 19.42 -9.75 -0.77
CA TYR A 374 19.22 -8.91 -1.96
C TYR A 374 19.39 -9.71 -3.25
N THR A 375 18.44 -9.56 -4.16
CA THR A 375 18.31 -10.45 -5.32
C THR A 375 18.99 -9.95 -6.59
N ASP A 376 19.50 -8.71 -6.63
CA ASP A 376 20.14 -8.16 -7.81
C ASP A 376 21.55 -8.71 -7.98
N TYR A 377 21.90 -9.08 -9.21
CA TYR A 377 23.21 -9.61 -9.53
C TYR A 377 24.33 -8.53 -9.55
N ASP A 378 23.96 -7.25 -9.72
CA ASP A 378 24.89 -6.13 -9.72
C ASP A 378 25.67 -6.03 -8.41
N LEU A 379 25.07 -6.41 -7.29
CA LEU A 379 25.71 -6.57 -6.01
C LEU A 379 27.05 -7.34 -6.12
N TRP A 380 27.06 -8.46 -6.83
CA TRP A 380 28.24 -9.33 -6.94
C TRP A 380 29.30 -8.75 -7.86
N LEU A 381 28.89 -7.99 -8.88
CA LEU A 381 29.79 -7.25 -9.75
C LEU A 381 30.53 -6.16 -8.95
N ASP A 382 29.77 -5.33 -8.24
CA ASP A 382 30.33 -4.19 -7.49
C ASP A 382 31.18 -4.63 -6.30
N TYR A 383 30.68 -5.60 -5.52
CA TYR A 383 31.44 -6.15 -4.39
C TYR A 383 32.72 -6.80 -4.86
N SER A 384 32.70 -7.58 -5.96
CA SER A 384 33.94 -8.16 -6.51
C SER A 384 34.90 -7.10 -7.06
N ALA A 385 34.38 -5.99 -7.60
CA ALA A 385 35.18 -4.88 -8.06
C ALA A 385 35.89 -4.17 -6.91
N LEU A 386 35.18 -3.89 -5.83
CA LEU A 386 35.74 -3.33 -4.60
C LEU A 386 36.90 -4.20 -4.07
N LEU A 387 36.64 -5.51 -3.93
CA LEU A 387 37.61 -6.46 -3.42
C LEU A 387 38.85 -6.57 -4.31
N GLN A 388 38.68 -6.64 -5.63
CA GLN A 388 39.77 -6.70 -6.60
C GLN A 388 40.66 -5.46 -6.55
N GLN A 389 40.06 -4.26 -6.56
CA GLN A 389 40.74 -2.98 -6.58
C GLN A 389 41.63 -2.80 -5.33
N ASN A 390 41.25 -3.43 -4.23
CA ASN A 390 41.95 -3.36 -2.96
C ASN A 390 42.87 -4.58 -2.67
N GLY A 391 43.06 -5.44 -3.68
CA GLY A 391 44.00 -6.57 -3.61
C GLY A 391 43.45 -7.85 -2.99
N TYR A 392 42.20 -7.90 -2.60
CA TYR A 392 41.49 -9.06 -2.02
C TYR A 392 41.01 -10.01 -3.13
N MET A 393 41.91 -10.41 -4.03
CA MET A 393 41.60 -11.20 -5.22
C MET A 393 40.89 -12.54 -4.92
N LYS A 394 41.29 -13.19 -3.81
CA LYS A 394 40.65 -14.47 -3.42
C LYS A 394 39.21 -14.26 -3.06
N ASP A 395 38.93 -13.25 -2.26
CA ASP A 395 37.54 -12.95 -1.78
C ASP A 395 36.69 -12.44 -2.93
N ALA A 396 37.25 -11.71 -3.89
CA ALA A 396 36.57 -11.30 -5.13
C ALA A 396 36.07 -12.48 -5.95
N LEU A 397 36.89 -13.51 -6.11
CA LEU A 397 36.53 -14.74 -6.83
C LEU A 397 35.46 -15.55 -6.06
N GLU A 398 35.60 -15.61 -4.72
CA GLU A 398 34.60 -16.28 -3.88
C GLU A 398 33.23 -15.58 -3.95
N ALA A 399 33.22 -14.25 -3.91
CA ALA A 399 31.98 -13.46 -4.08
C ALA A 399 31.32 -13.74 -5.44
N LEU A 400 32.08 -13.63 -6.55
CA LEU A 400 31.54 -13.95 -7.88
C LEU A 400 31.06 -15.39 -8.02
N ALA A 401 31.72 -16.35 -7.40
CA ALA A 401 31.28 -17.75 -7.42
C ALA A 401 29.93 -17.93 -6.72
N GLN A 402 29.67 -17.17 -5.64
CA GLN A 402 28.37 -17.14 -4.98
C GLN A 402 27.32 -16.48 -5.90
N GLY A 403 27.64 -15.32 -6.51
CA GLY A 403 26.76 -14.64 -7.46
C GLY A 403 26.37 -15.53 -8.63
N ILE A 404 27.34 -16.23 -9.26
CA ILE A 404 27.10 -17.17 -10.36
C ILE A 404 26.21 -18.34 -9.91
N LYS A 405 26.36 -18.81 -8.67
CA LYS A 405 25.51 -19.89 -8.14
C LYS A 405 24.06 -19.45 -7.99
N LEU A 406 23.81 -18.20 -7.59
CA LEU A 406 22.48 -17.65 -7.44
C LEU A 406 21.90 -17.21 -8.80
N HIS A 407 22.75 -16.69 -9.68
CA HIS A 407 22.38 -16.13 -10.98
C HIS A 407 23.14 -16.83 -12.13
N PRO A 408 22.92 -18.12 -12.38
CA PRO A 408 23.72 -18.91 -13.33
C PRO A 408 23.62 -18.45 -14.78
N ASN A 409 22.55 -17.75 -15.13
CA ASN A 409 22.22 -17.30 -16.49
C ASN A 409 22.59 -15.84 -16.78
N VAL A 410 23.33 -15.19 -15.89
CA VAL A 410 23.82 -13.81 -16.06
C VAL A 410 25.19 -13.83 -16.71
N ALA A 411 25.30 -13.28 -17.92
CA ALA A 411 26.51 -13.29 -18.72
C ALA A 411 27.61 -12.40 -18.11
N GLU A 412 27.24 -11.26 -17.55
CA GLU A 412 28.12 -10.27 -16.91
C GLU A 412 28.95 -10.88 -15.80
N LEU A 413 28.35 -11.70 -14.94
CA LEU A 413 29.06 -12.42 -13.88
C LEU A 413 30.07 -13.43 -14.45
N GLN A 414 29.74 -14.11 -15.56
CA GLN A 414 30.65 -15.03 -16.24
C GLN A 414 31.84 -14.25 -16.83
N TYR A 415 31.58 -13.13 -17.51
CA TYR A 415 32.63 -12.29 -18.06
C TYR A 415 33.54 -11.74 -16.97
N ARG A 416 32.97 -11.23 -15.87
CA ARG A 416 33.72 -10.72 -14.73
C ARG A 416 34.60 -11.78 -14.10
N MET A 417 34.08 -13.01 -13.91
CA MET A 417 34.84 -14.15 -13.39
C MET A 417 36.03 -14.49 -14.32
N GLY A 418 35.79 -14.55 -15.63
CA GLY A 418 36.86 -14.79 -16.63
C GLY A 418 37.96 -13.76 -16.55
N VAL A 419 37.62 -12.49 -16.40
CA VAL A 419 38.61 -11.39 -16.23
C VAL A 419 39.44 -11.58 -14.95
N LEU A 420 38.82 -11.86 -13.79
CA LEU A 420 39.56 -12.07 -12.53
C LEU A 420 40.48 -13.30 -12.58
N LEU A 421 40.04 -14.36 -13.27
CA LEU A 421 40.88 -15.55 -13.45
C LEU A 421 42.10 -15.27 -14.33
N LEU A 422 42.01 -14.39 -15.34
CA LEU A 422 43.18 -13.95 -16.11
C LEU A 422 44.20 -13.18 -15.24
N TYR A 423 43.74 -12.34 -14.34
CA TYR A 423 44.63 -11.67 -13.37
C TYR A 423 45.36 -12.65 -12.43
N ARG A 424 44.81 -13.86 -12.24
CA ARG A 424 45.45 -14.98 -11.52
C ARG A 424 46.23 -15.93 -12.42
N GLU A 425 46.48 -15.58 -13.67
CA GLU A 425 47.18 -16.39 -14.65
C GLU A 425 46.51 -17.76 -14.95
N ASN A 426 45.21 -17.92 -14.57
CA ASN A 426 44.44 -19.13 -14.84
C ASN A 426 43.66 -19.00 -16.17
N ARG A 427 44.42 -18.95 -17.25
CA ARG A 427 43.89 -18.68 -18.58
C ARG A 427 42.90 -19.72 -19.08
N LYS A 428 43.12 -21.00 -18.79
CA LYS A 428 42.23 -22.06 -19.28
C LYS A 428 40.83 -21.92 -18.73
N GLU A 429 40.72 -21.75 -17.43
CA GLU A 429 39.46 -21.60 -16.75
C GLU A 429 38.78 -20.27 -17.14
N ALA A 430 39.52 -19.20 -17.33
CA ALA A 430 39.02 -17.92 -17.81
C ALA A 430 38.31 -18.04 -19.16
N LEU A 431 38.92 -18.77 -20.13
CA LEU A 431 38.30 -19.00 -21.44
C LEU A 431 37.02 -19.85 -21.35
N GLU A 432 36.94 -20.75 -20.36
CA GLU A 432 35.69 -21.53 -20.12
C GLU A 432 34.55 -20.58 -19.63
N TYR A 433 34.85 -19.62 -18.74
CA TYR A 433 33.89 -18.63 -18.29
C TYR A 433 33.49 -17.65 -19.41
N PHE A 434 34.43 -17.17 -20.21
CA PHE A 434 34.11 -16.34 -21.38
C PHE A 434 33.22 -17.07 -22.37
N THR A 435 33.48 -18.35 -22.62
CA THR A 435 32.65 -19.20 -23.47
C THR A 435 31.21 -19.23 -22.96
N LYS A 436 31.02 -19.50 -21.66
CA LYS A 436 29.68 -19.49 -21.05
C LYS A 436 28.97 -18.15 -21.18
N GLY A 437 29.69 -17.05 -20.91
CA GLY A 437 29.13 -15.71 -21.07
C GLY A 437 28.69 -15.43 -22.51
N LEU A 438 29.49 -15.82 -23.51
CA LEU A 438 29.16 -15.68 -24.93
C LEU A 438 27.95 -16.53 -25.35
N GLU A 439 27.80 -17.72 -24.77
CA GLU A 439 26.64 -18.59 -24.98
C GLU A 439 25.37 -17.99 -24.38
N LEU A 440 25.46 -17.33 -23.22
CA LEU A 440 24.35 -16.69 -22.54
C LEU A 440 23.92 -15.40 -23.24
N ASN A 441 24.86 -14.50 -23.51
CA ASN A 441 24.56 -13.22 -24.13
C ASN A 441 25.76 -12.65 -24.88
N TYR A 442 25.86 -12.94 -26.17
CA TYR A 442 26.94 -12.43 -27.03
C TYR A 442 26.96 -10.88 -27.08
N SER A 443 25.82 -10.20 -27.01
CA SER A 443 25.76 -8.77 -27.19
C SER A 443 26.53 -7.98 -26.11
N LEU A 444 26.70 -8.57 -24.94
CA LEU A 444 27.42 -7.99 -23.79
C LEU A 444 28.92 -8.31 -23.77
N HIS A 445 29.49 -8.89 -24.83
CA HIS A 445 30.92 -9.22 -24.85
C HIS A 445 31.85 -8.01 -24.69
N GLN A 446 31.37 -6.81 -24.91
CA GLN A 446 32.14 -5.58 -24.70
C GLN A 446 32.51 -5.38 -23.21
N ASP A 447 31.68 -5.85 -22.28
CA ASP A 447 31.92 -5.76 -20.83
C ASP A 447 33.27 -6.39 -20.43
N ILE A 448 33.75 -7.41 -21.19
CA ILE A 448 35.07 -8.00 -20.99
C ILE A 448 36.16 -6.93 -21.11
N PHE A 449 36.02 -6.04 -22.08
CA PHE A 449 37.00 -4.97 -22.34
C PHE A 449 36.81 -3.77 -21.42
N ASP A 450 35.60 -3.55 -20.95
CA ASP A 450 35.31 -2.53 -19.92
C ASP A 450 35.92 -2.93 -18.58
N TYR A 451 35.80 -4.20 -18.21
CA TYR A 451 36.49 -4.73 -17.00
C TYR A 451 38.02 -4.80 -17.14
N ALA A 452 38.53 -5.06 -18.35
CA ALA A 452 39.99 -5.20 -18.60
C ALA A 452 40.34 -4.71 -20.03
N PRO A 453 40.58 -3.41 -20.23
CA PRO A 453 40.90 -2.84 -21.55
C PRO A 453 42.11 -3.45 -22.25
N ILE A 454 43.06 -3.98 -21.52
CA ILE A 454 44.26 -4.63 -22.05
C ILE A 454 43.90 -5.85 -22.92
N LEU A 455 42.75 -6.49 -22.69
CA LEU A 455 42.31 -7.68 -23.40
C LEU A 455 41.84 -7.40 -24.85
N GLN A 456 41.67 -6.14 -25.22
CA GLN A 456 41.37 -5.74 -26.62
C GLN A 456 42.42 -6.20 -27.63
N ASN A 457 43.65 -6.50 -27.18
CA ASN A 457 44.72 -6.99 -28.02
C ASN A 457 44.98 -8.51 -27.88
N ASP A 458 44.14 -9.21 -27.12
CA ASP A 458 44.29 -10.65 -26.91
C ASP A 458 43.72 -11.45 -28.09
N LYS A 459 44.65 -11.99 -28.94
CA LYS A 459 44.27 -12.66 -30.17
C LYS A 459 43.43 -13.91 -29.95
N GLU A 460 43.68 -14.68 -28.90
CA GLU A 460 42.94 -15.91 -28.59
C GLU A 460 41.53 -15.60 -28.13
N LEU A 461 41.38 -14.60 -27.25
CA LEU A 461 40.09 -14.10 -26.77
C LEU A 461 39.27 -13.51 -27.95
N LEU A 462 39.90 -12.70 -28.80
CA LEU A 462 39.25 -12.15 -30.01
C LEU A 462 38.80 -13.24 -30.97
N HIS A 463 39.59 -14.30 -31.12
CA HIS A 463 39.18 -15.45 -31.93
C HIS A 463 38.01 -16.20 -31.30
N LEU A 464 38.02 -16.38 -29.97
CA LEU A 464 36.92 -16.99 -29.25
C LEU A 464 35.63 -16.19 -29.47
N ILE A 465 35.66 -14.89 -29.26
CA ILE A 465 34.50 -13.98 -29.45
C ILE A 465 33.98 -14.05 -30.90
N ALA A 466 34.91 -14.08 -31.90
CA ALA A 466 34.53 -14.13 -33.29
C ALA A 466 33.79 -15.43 -33.68
N ASN A 467 34.05 -16.54 -32.98
CA ASN A 467 33.38 -17.83 -33.22
C ASN A 467 31.92 -17.85 -32.72
N TYR A 468 31.54 -16.93 -31.81
CA TYR A 468 30.17 -16.81 -31.26
C TYR A 468 29.39 -15.65 -31.89
N LYS A 469 29.99 -14.95 -32.86
CA LYS A 469 29.31 -13.89 -33.59
C LYS A 469 28.12 -14.47 -34.35
N PRO A 470 26.86 -13.97 -34.07
CA PRO A 470 25.65 -14.47 -34.75
C PRO A 470 25.65 -14.22 -36.25
#